data_c37dc44d43436c5ce73652b4dca8a0bb
#
_entry.id   c37dc44d43436c5ce73652b4dca8a0bb
#
_cell.length_a   1.000
_cell.length_b   1.000
_cell.length_c   1.000
_cell.angle_alpha   90.00
_cell.angle_beta   90.00
_cell.angle_gamma   90.00
#
_symmetry.space_group_name_H-M   'P 1'
#
loop_
_entity.id
_entity.type
_entity.pdbx_description
1 polymer ?
#
loop_
_entity_poly.entity_id
_entity_poly.type
_entity_poly.pdbx_seq_one_letter_code
_entity_poly.pdbx_strand_id
1 'polypeptide(L)'
;MKNFHIEYPDEGLREALIDKINNLTKPKGSLGVLEDLALQIGLIQQTLSPTLSHPHNVLFAADHGIVEEGVSKSPKEITWQQLSNFLHGGAGVNFLCRQHGFKLVLVDSGVDYDLPYEKGIINCSVGRGTHSFLKGPAMSMEEMELCLERGAKITDMIHADGCNVVSFGEMGIGNTSPSSVWMHLLTGISLEQCVGAGSGLDSEGIRHKYNVLKQSVDHYAGDGSTKDIIAWFGGYEMVMAIGGMLRAAELRMIILVDGFIMTNCILAASKLHPEVLSYAIFGHQGDETGHKLVLDAMKVRPLLNLGLRLGEGTGAICAYPIVVSSVNMMNEMDNFAHTSITKYF
;
A
#
# COMPACT_ATOMS: atom_id res chain seq x y z
N MET A 1 -13.73 -12.73 13.86
CA MET A 1 -12.36 -12.13 13.73
C MET A 1 -11.51 -13.05 12.88
N LYS A 2 -10.96 -12.56 11.77
CA LYS A 2 -9.96 -13.32 10.98
C LYS A 2 -8.63 -13.27 11.72
N ASN A 3 -8.07 -14.43 12.04
CA ASN A 3 -6.68 -14.53 12.51
C ASN A 3 -5.77 -14.71 11.29
N PHE A 4 -4.77 -13.87 11.16
CA PHE A 4 -3.74 -13.98 10.14
C PHE A 4 -2.56 -14.79 10.72
N HIS A 5 -2.02 -15.70 9.91
CA HIS A 5 -0.85 -16.53 10.24
C HIS A 5 0.25 -16.25 9.22
N ILE A 6 0.99 -15.16 9.46
CA ILE A 6 2.06 -14.72 8.56
C ILE A 6 3.39 -15.23 9.14
N GLU A 7 4.15 -15.94 8.33
CA GLU A 7 5.50 -16.38 8.67
C GLU A 7 6.53 -15.52 7.92
N TYR A 8 7.72 -15.35 8.49
CA TYR A 8 8.83 -14.82 7.71
C TYR A 8 9.16 -15.79 6.56
N PRO A 9 9.60 -15.29 5.37
CA PRO A 9 10.12 -16.19 4.33
C PRO A 9 11.22 -17.07 4.88
N ASP A 10 11.17 -18.37 4.53
CA ASP A 10 12.21 -19.34 4.96
C ASP A 10 13.56 -18.95 4.37
N GLU A 11 14.59 -18.92 5.20
CA GLU A 11 15.96 -18.54 4.85
C GLU A 11 16.77 -19.69 4.22
N GLY A 12 16.22 -20.89 4.14
CA GLY A 12 16.93 -22.10 3.67
C GLY A 12 17.49 -21.98 2.25
N LEU A 13 16.87 -21.17 1.40
CA LEU A 13 17.37 -20.93 0.03
C LEU A 13 18.28 -19.70 -0.09
N ARG A 14 18.53 -18.92 0.99
CA ARG A 14 19.29 -17.67 0.92
C ARG A 14 20.68 -17.85 0.29
N GLU A 15 21.44 -18.81 0.75
CA GLU A 15 22.80 -19.04 0.24
C GLU A 15 22.78 -19.45 -1.26
N ALA A 16 21.86 -20.31 -1.65
CA ALA A 16 21.71 -20.74 -3.05
C ALA A 16 21.28 -19.58 -3.96
N LEU A 17 20.39 -18.70 -3.48
CA LEU A 17 19.98 -17.48 -4.20
C LEU A 17 21.14 -16.51 -4.36
N ILE A 18 21.89 -16.24 -3.28
CA ILE A 18 23.09 -15.38 -3.31
C ILE A 18 24.15 -15.96 -4.26
N ASP A 19 24.37 -17.27 -4.20
CA ASP A 19 25.32 -17.94 -5.10
C ASP A 19 24.89 -17.80 -6.57
N LYS A 20 23.61 -18.06 -6.88
CA LYS A 20 23.08 -17.85 -8.23
C LYS A 20 23.29 -16.42 -8.70
N ILE A 21 22.89 -15.40 -7.91
CA ILE A 21 23.03 -13.97 -8.24
C ILE A 21 24.50 -13.59 -8.48
N ASN A 22 25.42 -14.06 -7.63
CA ASN A 22 26.83 -13.75 -7.72
C ASN A 22 27.55 -14.47 -8.88
N ASN A 23 26.97 -15.51 -9.42
CA ASN A 23 27.50 -16.26 -10.57
C ASN A 23 26.90 -15.86 -11.91
N LEU A 24 25.94 -14.94 -11.95
CA LEU A 24 25.51 -14.30 -13.20
C LEU A 24 26.67 -13.53 -13.83
N THR A 25 26.71 -13.44 -15.19
CA THR A 25 27.83 -12.85 -15.95
C THR A 25 27.95 -11.33 -15.77
N LYS A 26 28.21 -10.91 -14.54
CA LYS A 26 28.37 -9.52 -14.11
C LYS A 26 29.32 -9.43 -12.91
N PRO A 27 29.97 -8.29 -12.66
CA PRO A 27 30.66 -8.08 -11.38
C PRO A 27 29.71 -8.22 -10.19
N LYS A 28 30.19 -8.79 -9.10
CA LYS A 28 29.40 -8.97 -7.88
C LYS A 28 28.86 -7.62 -7.36
N GLY A 29 27.57 -7.55 -7.08
CA GLY A 29 26.91 -6.34 -6.56
C GLY A 29 26.67 -5.23 -7.59
N SER A 30 27.05 -5.42 -8.88
CA SER A 30 27.02 -4.35 -9.88
C SER A 30 25.62 -3.91 -10.33
N LEU A 31 24.60 -4.71 -10.08
CA LEU A 31 23.20 -4.39 -10.36
C LEU A 31 22.43 -3.89 -9.13
N GLY A 32 23.11 -3.78 -7.97
CA GLY A 32 22.59 -3.11 -6.79
C GLY A 32 21.21 -3.61 -6.36
N VAL A 33 20.23 -2.71 -6.32
CA VAL A 33 18.86 -2.99 -5.84
C VAL A 33 18.17 -4.12 -6.62
N LEU A 34 18.51 -4.35 -7.90
CA LEU A 34 17.93 -5.48 -8.64
C LEU A 34 18.34 -6.81 -8.02
N GLU A 35 19.55 -6.91 -7.48
CA GLU A 35 20.04 -8.10 -6.80
C GLU A 35 19.32 -8.32 -5.46
N ASP A 36 19.11 -7.23 -4.70
CA ASP A 36 18.37 -7.27 -3.44
C ASP A 36 16.91 -7.72 -3.67
N LEU A 37 16.25 -7.17 -4.69
CA LEU A 37 14.87 -7.54 -5.07
C LEU A 37 14.80 -9.01 -5.51
N ALA A 38 15.74 -9.46 -6.33
CA ALA A 38 15.81 -10.85 -6.80
C ALA A 38 15.94 -11.82 -5.63
N LEU A 39 16.79 -11.50 -4.64
CA LEU A 39 16.93 -12.27 -3.41
C LEU A 39 15.63 -12.29 -2.61
N GLN A 40 15.03 -11.12 -2.37
CA GLN A 40 13.77 -11.00 -1.61
C GLN A 40 12.66 -11.81 -2.28
N ILE A 41 12.46 -11.67 -3.59
CA ILE A 41 11.39 -12.36 -4.32
C ILE A 41 11.66 -13.89 -4.35
N GLY A 42 12.90 -14.30 -4.54
CA GLY A 42 13.30 -15.72 -4.47
C GLY A 42 13.00 -16.35 -3.11
N LEU A 43 13.24 -15.61 -2.01
CA LEU A 43 12.88 -16.05 -0.65
C LEU A 43 11.37 -16.07 -0.42
N ILE A 44 10.62 -15.06 -0.87
CA ILE A 44 9.16 -15.04 -0.78
C ILE A 44 8.57 -16.27 -1.46
N GLN A 45 9.01 -16.58 -2.68
CA GLN A 45 8.47 -17.66 -3.50
C GLN A 45 9.15 -19.02 -3.27
N GLN A 46 10.20 -19.08 -2.44
CA GLN A 46 10.98 -20.29 -2.15
C GLN A 46 11.48 -20.98 -3.43
N THR A 47 12.08 -20.20 -4.34
CA THR A 47 12.57 -20.71 -5.64
C THR A 47 13.78 -19.93 -6.14
N LEU A 48 14.64 -20.63 -6.89
CA LEU A 48 15.76 -20.00 -7.61
C LEU A 48 15.32 -19.40 -8.98
N SER A 49 14.08 -19.60 -9.38
CA SER A 49 13.51 -19.08 -10.64
C SER A 49 12.16 -18.41 -10.38
N PRO A 50 12.16 -17.22 -9.70
CA PRO A 50 10.94 -16.53 -9.35
C PRO A 50 10.18 -16.05 -10.59
N THR A 51 8.87 -15.86 -10.43
CA THR A 51 7.97 -15.39 -11.49
C THR A 51 7.07 -14.27 -11.02
N LEU A 52 6.59 -13.46 -11.96
CA LEU A 52 5.57 -12.45 -11.73
C LEU A 52 4.37 -12.79 -12.61
N SER A 53 3.25 -13.10 -11.97
CA SER A 53 2.05 -13.60 -12.64
C SER A 53 0.84 -12.75 -12.30
N HIS A 54 0.04 -12.44 -13.32
CA HIS A 54 -1.27 -11.81 -13.20
C HIS A 54 -1.28 -10.60 -12.23
N PRO A 55 -0.45 -9.56 -12.48
CA PRO A 55 -0.38 -8.42 -11.57
C PRO A 55 -1.73 -7.73 -11.43
N HIS A 56 -2.13 -7.43 -10.20
CA HIS A 56 -3.38 -6.71 -9.91
C HIS A 56 -3.08 -5.43 -9.14
N ASN A 57 -3.86 -4.38 -9.44
CA ASN A 57 -4.02 -3.23 -8.57
C ASN A 57 -5.41 -3.26 -7.96
N VAL A 58 -5.52 -3.41 -6.66
CA VAL A 58 -6.79 -3.39 -5.93
C VAL A 58 -6.98 -1.99 -5.37
N LEU A 59 -7.96 -1.26 -5.89
CA LEU A 59 -8.28 0.09 -5.48
C LEU A 59 -9.53 0.06 -4.58
N PHE A 60 -9.32 0.35 -3.31
CA PHE A 60 -10.38 0.50 -2.33
C PHE A 60 -10.85 1.95 -2.26
N ALA A 61 -12.16 2.19 -2.11
CA ALA A 61 -12.68 3.54 -2.00
C ALA A 61 -13.67 3.68 -0.85
N ALA A 62 -13.57 4.80 -0.11
CA ALA A 62 -14.52 5.17 0.94
C ALA A 62 -14.53 6.68 1.17
N ASP A 63 -15.60 7.18 1.76
CA ASP A 63 -15.69 8.55 2.24
C ASP A 63 -15.31 8.65 3.72
N HIS A 64 -14.82 9.84 4.10
CA HIS A 64 -14.33 10.14 5.44
C HIS A 64 -15.15 11.26 6.10
N GLY A 65 -15.73 11.00 7.25
CA GLY A 65 -16.50 12.02 8.00
C GLY A 65 -15.68 13.21 8.46
N ILE A 66 -14.36 13.04 8.63
CA ILE A 66 -13.46 14.16 9.01
C ILE A 66 -13.44 15.29 7.98
N VAL A 67 -13.87 15.05 6.74
CA VAL A 67 -14.00 16.09 5.69
C VAL A 67 -15.00 17.20 6.11
N GLU A 68 -16.00 16.87 6.92
CA GLU A 68 -16.96 17.83 7.47
C GLU A 68 -16.28 18.94 8.30
N GLU A 69 -15.09 18.66 8.82
CA GLU A 69 -14.31 19.61 9.63
C GLU A 69 -13.41 20.51 8.77
N GLY A 70 -13.58 20.53 7.45
CA GLY A 70 -12.87 21.44 6.53
C GLY A 70 -11.38 21.08 6.30
N VAL A 71 -10.97 19.84 6.49
CA VAL A 71 -9.58 19.38 6.37
C VAL A 71 -9.16 19.06 4.93
N SER A 72 -10.03 19.24 3.97
CA SER A 72 -9.78 19.02 2.53
C SER A 72 -10.30 20.20 1.71
N LYS A 73 -9.56 20.57 0.66
CA LYS A 73 -10.01 21.54 -0.33
C LYS A 73 -10.99 20.91 -1.33
N SER A 74 -10.83 19.63 -1.60
CA SER A 74 -11.71 18.89 -2.51
C SER A 74 -13.01 18.52 -1.81
N PRO A 75 -14.16 18.72 -2.46
CA PRO A 75 -15.43 18.27 -1.94
C PRO A 75 -15.53 16.74 -1.96
N LYS A 76 -16.33 16.19 -1.04
CA LYS A 76 -16.51 14.74 -0.83
C LYS A 76 -16.96 13.99 -2.09
N GLU A 77 -17.78 14.65 -2.92
CA GLU A 77 -18.32 14.07 -4.15
C GLU A 77 -17.24 13.59 -5.15
N ILE A 78 -16.03 14.12 -5.06
CA ILE A 78 -14.91 13.70 -5.91
C ILE A 78 -14.63 12.20 -5.72
N THR A 79 -14.90 11.60 -4.55
CA THR A 79 -14.69 10.17 -4.30
C THR A 79 -15.50 9.32 -5.30
N TRP A 80 -16.82 9.49 -5.38
CA TRP A 80 -17.64 8.71 -6.31
C TRP A 80 -17.43 9.11 -7.76
N GLN A 81 -17.15 10.39 -8.04
CA GLN A 81 -16.85 10.87 -9.40
C GLN A 81 -15.58 10.21 -9.94
N GLN A 82 -14.56 10.07 -9.10
CA GLN A 82 -13.31 9.40 -9.49
C GLN A 82 -13.51 7.89 -9.68
N LEU A 83 -14.37 7.23 -8.89
CA LEU A 83 -14.75 5.84 -9.14
C LEU A 83 -15.42 5.67 -10.52
N SER A 84 -16.29 6.61 -10.90
CA SER A 84 -16.88 6.63 -12.25
C SER A 84 -15.78 6.79 -13.32
N ASN A 85 -14.79 7.65 -13.10
CA ASN A 85 -13.67 7.84 -14.01
C ASN A 85 -12.80 6.58 -14.14
N PHE A 86 -12.55 5.85 -13.03
CA PHE A 86 -11.86 4.56 -13.06
C PHE A 86 -12.60 3.53 -13.91
N LEU A 87 -13.93 3.44 -13.78
CA LEU A 87 -14.76 2.55 -14.60
C LEU A 87 -14.66 2.85 -16.10
N HIS A 88 -14.59 4.14 -16.46
CA HIS A 88 -14.46 4.58 -17.86
C HIS A 88 -13.02 4.46 -18.39
N GLY A 89 -12.06 4.13 -17.53
CA GLY A 89 -10.65 3.95 -17.93
C GLY A 89 -9.86 5.24 -18.15
N GLY A 90 -10.32 6.38 -17.60
CA GLY A 90 -9.78 7.72 -17.85
C GLY A 90 -8.79 8.23 -16.79
N ALA A 91 -8.62 7.55 -15.67
CA ALA A 91 -7.77 8.01 -14.58
C ALA A 91 -6.28 7.63 -14.74
N GLY A 92 -5.45 8.18 -13.86
CA GLY A 92 -4.00 7.92 -13.84
C GLY A 92 -3.68 6.43 -13.71
N VAL A 93 -4.30 5.75 -12.78
CA VAL A 93 -4.13 4.31 -12.57
C VAL A 93 -4.50 3.48 -13.80
N ASN A 94 -5.51 3.89 -14.56
CA ASN A 94 -5.99 3.13 -15.72
C ASN A 94 -4.95 3.01 -16.83
N PHE A 95 -4.28 4.12 -17.22
CA PHE A 95 -3.27 4.05 -18.26
C PHE A 95 -2.05 3.27 -17.82
N LEU A 96 -1.63 3.41 -16.56
CA LEU A 96 -0.51 2.66 -15.99
C LEU A 96 -0.81 1.16 -15.91
N CYS A 97 -2.02 0.79 -15.48
CA CYS A 97 -2.46 -0.61 -15.49
C CYS A 97 -2.40 -1.20 -16.92
N ARG A 98 -2.92 -0.49 -17.92
CA ARG A 98 -2.84 -0.94 -19.32
C ARG A 98 -1.41 -1.06 -19.82
N GLN A 99 -0.55 -0.09 -19.49
CA GLN A 99 0.85 -0.06 -19.91
C GLN A 99 1.65 -1.24 -19.34
N HIS A 100 1.40 -1.62 -18.08
CA HIS A 100 2.18 -2.61 -17.34
C HIS A 100 1.46 -3.94 -17.14
N GLY A 101 0.30 -4.15 -17.77
CA GLY A 101 -0.43 -5.41 -17.73
C GLY A 101 -1.11 -5.71 -16.39
N PHE A 102 -1.37 -4.70 -15.57
CA PHE A 102 -2.14 -4.86 -14.34
C PHE A 102 -3.64 -4.96 -14.62
N LYS A 103 -4.30 -5.88 -13.91
CA LYS A 103 -5.77 -5.88 -13.81
C LYS A 103 -6.19 -4.95 -12.68
N LEU A 104 -7.00 -3.94 -12.99
CA LEU A 104 -7.57 -3.03 -11.99
C LEU A 104 -8.82 -3.64 -11.40
N VAL A 105 -8.87 -3.74 -10.07
CA VAL A 105 -10.04 -4.19 -9.29
C VAL A 105 -10.53 -3.01 -8.46
N LEU A 106 -11.79 -2.60 -8.70
CA LEU A 106 -12.42 -1.49 -7.97
C LEU A 106 -13.30 -2.04 -6.86
N VAL A 107 -13.10 -1.56 -5.64
CA VAL A 107 -13.82 -2.03 -4.45
C VAL A 107 -14.42 -0.84 -3.71
N ASP A 108 -15.73 -0.84 -3.56
CA ASP A 108 -16.41 0.06 -2.63
C ASP A 108 -16.26 -0.48 -1.21
N SER A 109 -15.59 0.28 -0.36
CA SER A 109 -15.41 0.00 1.06
C SER A 109 -16.39 0.78 1.94
N GLY A 110 -16.94 1.87 1.40
CA GLY A 110 -17.86 2.73 2.15
C GLY A 110 -17.99 4.12 1.52
N VAL A 111 -18.30 4.18 0.25
CA VAL A 111 -18.61 5.44 -0.47
C VAL A 111 -20.04 5.86 -0.16
N ASP A 112 -20.23 7.15 0.15
CA ASP A 112 -21.55 7.72 0.42
C ASP A 112 -22.28 8.11 -0.87
N TYR A 113 -22.48 7.14 -1.74
CA TYR A 113 -23.18 7.28 -3.01
C TYR A 113 -23.73 5.93 -3.49
N ASP A 114 -24.82 5.96 -4.28
CA ASP A 114 -25.38 4.75 -4.89
C ASP A 114 -24.60 4.39 -6.15
N LEU A 115 -23.63 3.50 -6.01
CA LEU A 115 -22.69 3.12 -7.06
C LEU A 115 -23.28 2.07 -8.01
N PRO A 116 -22.91 2.12 -9.31
CA PRO A 116 -23.36 1.16 -10.32
C PRO A 116 -22.54 -0.14 -10.25
N TYR A 117 -22.81 -0.99 -9.26
CA TYR A 117 -22.03 -2.24 -9.01
C TYR A 117 -22.04 -3.20 -10.20
N GLU A 118 -23.13 -3.22 -10.98
CA GLU A 118 -23.26 -4.03 -12.20
C GLU A 118 -22.22 -3.68 -13.29
N LYS A 119 -21.56 -2.53 -13.17
CA LYS A 119 -20.51 -2.09 -14.10
C LYS A 119 -19.09 -2.52 -13.69
N GLY A 120 -18.93 -3.28 -12.62
CA GLY A 120 -17.66 -3.88 -12.24
C GLY A 120 -17.01 -3.32 -10.97
N ILE A 121 -17.75 -2.59 -10.14
CA ILE A 121 -17.32 -2.26 -8.77
C ILE A 121 -17.76 -3.39 -7.84
N ILE A 122 -16.84 -3.92 -7.03
CA ILE A 122 -17.15 -4.94 -6.04
C ILE A 122 -17.72 -4.24 -4.80
N ASN A 123 -18.92 -4.61 -4.39
CA ASN A 123 -19.53 -4.08 -3.18
C ASN A 123 -18.98 -4.79 -1.94
N CYS A 124 -18.13 -4.08 -1.20
CA CYS A 124 -17.64 -4.43 0.12
C CYS A 124 -17.97 -3.34 1.15
N SER A 125 -18.96 -2.48 0.86
CA SER A 125 -19.29 -1.33 1.71
C SER A 125 -19.66 -1.74 3.13
N VAL A 126 -18.98 -1.14 4.12
CA VAL A 126 -19.26 -1.34 5.56
C VAL A 126 -20.25 -0.29 6.07
N GLY A 127 -20.19 0.92 5.50
CA GLY A 127 -21.07 2.04 5.84
C GLY A 127 -21.00 3.11 4.76
N ARG A 128 -21.76 4.19 4.90
CA ARG A 128 -21.72 5.36 4.00
C ARG A 128 -20.77 6.41 4.56
N GLY A 129 -19.45 6.15 4.39
CA GLY A 129 -18.39 6.95 5.01
C GLY A 129 -18.20 6.65 6.49
N THR A 130 -17.03 7.00 7.01
CA THR A 130 -16.74 6.93 8.45
C THR A 130 -17.35 8.12 9.18
N HIS A 131 -17.37 8.06 10.52
CA HIS A 131 -17.67 9.24 11.34
C HIS A 131 -16.47 10.21 11.38
N SER A 132 -16.74 11.47 11.75
CA SER A 132 -15.66 12.43 12.06
C SER A 132 -14.98 12.03 13.36
N PHE A 133 -13.71 11.67 13.28
CA PHE A 133 -12.95 11.28 14.48
C PHE A 133 -12.57 12.48 15.40
N LEU A 134 -12.96 13.71 15.04
CA LEU A 134 -12.99 14.83 15.96
C LEU A 134 -14.07 14.68 17.03
N LYS A 135 -15.16 13.98 16.69
CA LYS A 135 -16.37 13.81 17.54
C LYS A 135 -16.42 12.47 18.29
N GLY A 136 -15.59 11.51 17.90
CA GLY A 136 -15.54 10.16 18.45
C GLY A 136 -14.88 9.19 17.46
N PRO A 137 -14.90 7.87 17.69
CA PRO A 137 -14.27 6.90 16.78
C PRO A 137 -14.79 7.02 15.35
N ALA A 138 -13.91 6.91 14.36
CA ALA A 138 -14.26 6.89 12.93
C ALA A 138 -15.15 5.68 12.59
N MET A 139 -14.89 4.55 13.22
CA MET A 139 -15.63 3.29 13.07
C MET A 139 -15.62 2.47 14.36
N SER A 140 -16.55 1.55 14.48
CA SER A 140 -16.54 0.58 15.59
C SER A 140 -15.46 -0.50 15.38
N MET A 141 -15.13 -1.23 16.45
CA MET A 141 -14.20 -2.37 16.38
C MET A 141 -14.74 -3.46 15.44
N GLU A 142 -16.05 -3.69 15.45
CA GLU A 142 -16.72 -4.66 14.58
C GLU A 142 -16.61 -4.26 13.11
N GLU A 143 -16.79 -2.98 12.79
CA GLU A 143 -16.60 -2.45 11.43
C GLU A 143 -15.14 -2.56 10.98
N MET A 144 -14.19 -2.24 11.85
CA MET A 144 -12.76 -2.41 11.59
C MET A 144 -12.41 -3.86 11.27
N GLU A 145 -12.88 -4.81 12.07
CA GLU A 145 -12.66 -6.24 11.85
C GLU A 145 -13.31 -6.74 10.56
N LEU A 146 -14.50 -6.23 10.23
CA LEU A 146 -15.20 -6.52 8.98
C LEU A 146 -14.42 -5.99 7.77
N CYS A 147 -13.82 -4.80 7.87
CA CYS A 147 -12.94 -4.26 6.83
C CYS A 147 -11.73 -5.17 6.60
N LEU A 148 -11.02 -5.59 7.67
CA LEU A 148 -9.89 -6.51 7.55
C LEU A 148 -10.28 -7.82 6.86
N GLU A 149 -11.43 -8.39 7.24
CA GLU A 149 -11.94 -9.63 6.63
C GLU A 149 -12.29 -9.45 5.16
N ARG A 150 -12.99 -8.36 4.78
CA ARG A 150 -13.38 -8.08 3.40
C ARG A 150 -12.16 -7.81 2.52
N GLY A 151 -11.18 -7.05 3.00
CA GLY A 151 -9.91 -6.84 2.29
C GLY A 151 -9.16 -8.15 2.03
N ALA A 152 -9.11 -9.03 3.04
CA ALA A 152 -8.53 -10.36 2.87
C ALA A 152 -9.27 -11.23 1.83
N LYS A 153 -10.62 -11.18 1.78
CA LYS A 153 -11.42 -11.91 0.78
C LYS A 153 -11.16 -11.42 -0.65
N ILE A 154 -10.95 -10.12 -0.85
CA ILE A 154 -10.56 -9.58 -2.17
C ILE A 154 -9.19 -10.14 -2.57
N THR A 155 -8.25 -10.22 -1.64
CA THR A 155 -6.93 -10.80 -1.91
C THR A 155 -7.02 -12.31 -2.22
N ASP A 156 -7.87 -13.06 -1.51
CA ASP A 156 -8.15 -14.48 -1.85
C ASP A 156 -8.68 -14.62 -3.29
N MET A 157 -9.57 -13.73 -3.69
CA MET A 157 -10.16 -13.74 -5.04
C MET A 157 -9.10 -13.53 -6.13
N ILE A 158 -8.24 -12.52 -6.00
CA ILE A 158 -7.19 -12.26 -7.00
C ILE A 158 -6.10 -13.33 -6.99
N HIS A 159 -5.79 -13.90 -5.82
CA HIS A 159 -4.84 -15.01 -5.72
C HIS A 159 -5.37 -16.26 -6.42
N ALA A 160 -6.67 -16.56 -6.32
CA ALA A 160 -7.30 -17.65 -7.05
C ALA A 160 -7.26 -17.47 -8.58
N ASP A 161 -7.19 -16.22 -9.07
CA ASP A 161 -6.94 -15.87 -10.48
C ASP A 161 -5.45 -16.03 -10.90
N GLY A 162 -4.59 -16.51 -10.01
CA GLY A 162 -3.15 -16.73 -10.25
C GLY A 162 -2.26 -15.51 -9.99
N CYS A 163 -2.78 -14.48 -9.33
CA CYS A 163 -2.00 -13.30 -8.93
C CYS A 163 -0.98 -13.66 -7.86
N ASN A 164 0.30 -13.32 -8.09
CA ASN A 164 1.35 -13.45 -7.09
C ASN A 164 2.07 -12.11 -6.79
N VAL A 165 1.64 -11.02 -7.43
CA VAL A 165 2.12 -9.68 -7.20
C VAL A 165 0.97 -8.69 -7.23
N VAL A 166 0.76 -7.95 -6.14
CA VAL A 166 -0.36 -7.03 -5.95
C VAL A 166 0.12 -5.66 -5.50
N SER A 167 -0.48 -4.61 -6.07
CA SER A 167 -0.45 -3.27 -5.49
C SER A 167 -1.84 -2.92 -4.93
N PHE A 168 -1.84 -2.09 -3.91
CA PHE A 168 -3.05 -1.54 -3.34
C PHE A 168 -3.10 -0.03 -3.62
N GLY A 169 -4.22 0.41 -4.15
CA GLY A 169 -4.55 1.81 -4.34
C GLY A 169 -5.72 2.22 -3.45
N GLU A 170 -5.94 3.49 -3.36
CA GLU A 170 -7.02 4.06 -2.55
C GLU A 170 -7.69 5.24 -3.26
N MET A 171 -8.93 5.50 -2.90
CA MET A 171 -9.66 6.71 -3.22
C MET A 171 -10.58 7.09 -2.07
N GLY A 172 -10.28 8.23 -1.43
CA GLY A 172 -11.10 8.74 -0.34
C GLY A 172 -10.73 10.18 -0.02
N ILE A 173 -11.59 11.13 -0.37
CA ILE A 173 -11.31 12.54 -0.02
C ILE A 173 -11.18 12.67 1.49
N GLY A 174 -10.08 13.28 1.93
CA GLY A 174 -9.75 13.48 3.35
C GLY A 174 -8.84 12.42 3.97
N ASN A 175 -8.53 11.32 3.30
CA ASN A 175 -7.77 10.17 3.84
C ASN A 175 -6.30 10.48 4.22
N THR A 176 -5.73 11.58 3.76
CA THR A 176 -4.44 12.06 4.28
C THR A 176 -4.51 12.49 5.75
N SER A 177 -5.70 12.79 6.27
CA SER A 177 -5.91 13.13 7.69
C SER A 177 -5.73 11.92 8.61
N PRO A 178 -6.46 10.79 8.44
CA PRO A 178 -6.19 9.55 9.18
C PRO A 178 -4.75 9.06 8.99
N SER A 179 -4.19 9.15 7.78
CA SER A 179 -2.79 8.75 7.53
C SER A 179 -1.80 9.55 8.38
N SER A 180 -1.97 10.87 8.48
CA SER A 180 -1.12 11.72 9.33
C SER A 180 -1.25 11.38 10.82
N VAL A 181 -2.45 11.06 11.29
CA VAL A 181 -2.67 10.68 12.70
C VAL A 181 -2.09 9.29 12.97
N TRP A 182 -2.28 8.31 12.10
CA TRP A 182 -1.65 6.99 12.24
C TRP A 182 -0.13 7.09 12.25
N MET A 183 0.45 7.87 11.32
CA MET A 183 1.89 8.11 11.32
C MET A 183 2.37 8.66 12.68
N HIS A 184 1.71 9.68 13.20
CA HIS A 184 2.05 10.27 14.50
C HIS A 184 1.98 9.24 15.63
N LEU A 185 0.83 8.60 15.80
CA LEU A 185 0.57 7.70 16.94
C LEU A 185 1.38 6.39 16.88
N LEU A 186 1.64 5.86 15.68
CA LEU A 186 2.34 4.59 15.51
C LEU A 186 3.87 4.73 15.44
N THR A 187 4.40 5.93 15.20
CA THR A 187 5.85 6.16 15.08
C THR A 187 6.43 7.09 16.14
N GLY A 188 5.60 7.94 16.76
CA GLY A 188 6.04 9.01 17.66
C GLY A 188 6.57 10.26 16.95
N ILE A 189 6.55 10.33 15.61
CA ILE A 189 6.87 11.55 14.86
C ILE A 189 5.85 12.63 15.21
N SER A 190 6.29 13.89 15.39
CA SER A 190 5.37 14.97 15.77
C SER A 190 4.27 15.15 14.73
N LEU A 191 3.03 15.41 15.18
CA LEU A 191 1.88 15.58 14.29
C LEU A 191 2.11 16.70 13.27
N GLU A 192 2.80 17.78 13.66
CA GLU A 192 3.17 18.88 12.77
C GLU A 192 3.99 18.41 11.56
N GLN A 193 4.90 17.44 11.75
CA GLN A 193 5.70 16.87 10.68
C GLN A 193 4.93 15.86 9.82
N CYS A 194 3.81 15.32 10.33
CA CYS A 194 2.96 14.37 9.62
C CYS A 194 1.91 15.03 8.73
N VAL A 195 1.50 16.27 9.02
CA VAL A 195 0.40 16.96 8.34
C VAL A 195 0.89 17.71 7.11
N GLY A 196 0.29 17.42 5.96
CA GLY A 196 0.60 18.05 4.69
C GLY A 196 -0.61 18.64 3.98
N ALA A 197 -0.37 19.14 2.77
CA ALA A 197 -1.37 19.85 1.95
C ALA A 197 -2.50 18.94 1.44
N GLY A 198 -2.32 17.60 1.44
CA GLY A 198 -3.28 16.70 0.85
C GLY A 198 -3.60 17.09 -0.60
N SER A 199 -4.88 17.23 -0.94
CA SER A 199 -5.35 17.63 -2.28
C SER A 199 -5.10 19.10 -2.66
N GLY A 200 -4.17 19.80 -1.98
CA GLY A 200 -3.73 21.13 -2.36
C GLY A 200 -4.23 22.26 -1.46
N LEU A 201 -4.30 22.04 -0.15
CA LEU A 201 -4.50 23.08 0.84
C LEU A 201 -3.35 24.10 0.78
N ASP A 202 -3.68 25.37 0.96
CA ASP A 202 -2.72 26.43 1.21
C ASP A 202 -2.23 26.42 2.67
N SER A 203 -1.38 27.38 3.03
CA SER A 203 -0.79 27.43 4.38
C SER A 203 -1.82 27.63 5.50
N GLU A 204 -2.94 28.32 5.22
CA GLU A 204 -4.03 28.50 6.18
C GLU A 204 -4.82 27.20 6.36
N GLY A 205 -5.15 26.54 5.24
CA GLY A 205 -5.82 25.23 5.24
C GLY A 205 -4.98 24.16 5.93
N ILE A 206 -3.66 24.11 5.72
CA ILE A 206 -2.76 23.19 6.44
C ILE A 206 -2.78 23.46 7.95
N ARG A 207 -2.75 24.71 8.36
CA ARG A 207 -2.83 25.09 9.78
C ARG A 207 -4.18 24.70 10.38
N HIS A 208 -5.28 24.95 9.67
CA HIS A 208 -6.60 24.51 10.08
C HIS A 208 -6.67 22.99 10.25
N LYS A 209 -6.23 22.25 9.24
CA LYS A 209 -6.14 20.78 9.29
C LYS A 209 -5.32 20.31 10.49
N TYR A 210 -4.15 20.88 10.71
CA TYR A 210 -3.32 20.55 11.88
C TYR A 210 -4.08 20.77 13.19
N ASN A 211 -4.79 21.89 13.36
CA ASN A 211 -5.55 22.17 14.57
C ASN A 211 -6.68 21.16 14.80
N VAL A 212 -7.41 20.78 13.74
CA VAL A 212 -8.46 19.76 13.81
C VAL A 212 -7.87 18.41 14.22
N LEU A 213 -6.78 17.99 13.58
CA LEU A 213 -6.14 16.70 13.89
C LEU A 213 -5.53 16.70 15.29
N LYS A 214 -4.91 17.82 15.71
CA LYS A 214 -4.39 17.95 17.08
C LYS A 214 -5.51 17.83 18.11
N GLN A 215 -6.61 18.54 17.92
CA GLN A 215 -7.77 18.43 18.81
C GLN A 215 -8.32 17.01 18.83
N SER A 216 -8.38 16.33 17.69
CA SER A 216 -8.81 14.92 17.62
C SER A 216 -7.91 13.99 18.41
N VAL A 217 -6.59 14.18 18.33
CA VAL A 217 -5.61 13.41 19.12
C VAL A 217 -5.71 13.75 20.62
N ASP A 218 -5.87 15.03 20.97
CA ASP A 218 -6.04 15.46 22.36
C ASP A 218 -7.33 14.90 23.01
N HIS A 219 -8.39 14.64 22.22
CA HIS A 219 -9.66 14.04 22.66
C HIS A 219 -9.68 12.52 22.58
N TYR A 220 -8.62 11.90 22.09
CA TYR A 220 -8.56 10.45 21.99
C TYR A 220 -8.69 9.78 23.36
N ALA A 221 -9.70 8.94 23.51
CA ALA A 221 -10.02 8.27 24.75
C ALA A 221 -9.93 6.73 24.63
N GLY A 222 -9.20 6.23 23.62
CA GLY A 222 -8.96 4.80 23.42
C GLY A 222 -7.88 4.23 24.33
N ASP A 223 -7.61 2.95 24.18
CA ASP A 223 -6.64 2.20 25.00
C ASP A 223 -5.19 2.32 24.50
N GLY A 224 -4.96 2.96 23.36
CA GLY A 224 -3.65 3.12 22.73
C GLY A 224 -3.14 1.88 22.00
N SER A 225 -3.92 0.80 21.93
CA SER A 225 -3.56 -0.37 21.13
C SER A 225 -3.59 -0.03 19.63
N THR A 226 -2.81 -0.75 18.83
CA THR A 226 -2.80 -0.56 17.39
C THR A 226 -4.19 -0.72 16.77
N LYS A 227 -4.98 -1.69 17.22
CA LYS A 227 -6.35 -1.90 16.73
C LYS A 227 -7.26 -0.73 17.06
N ASP A 228 -7.17 -0.23 18.27
CA ASP A 228 -7.96 0.90 18.70
C ASP A 228 -7.60 2.17 17.93
N ILE A 229 -6.31 2.45 17.72
CA ILE A 229 -5.85 3.57 16.89
C ILE A 229 -6.37 3.42 15.44
N ILE A 230 -6.35 2.20 14.88
CA ILE A 230 -6.87 1.93 13.54
C ILE A 230 -8.38 2.24 13.47
N ALA A 231 -9.17 1.76 14.42
CA ALA A 231 -10.61 1.97 14.43
C ALA A 231 -11.00 3.43 14.74
N TRP A 232 -10.27 4.07 15.66
CA TRP A 232 -10.60 5.44 16.08
C TRP A 232 -10.36 6.48 14.98
N PHE A 233 -9.26 6.33 14.20
CA PHE A 233 -8.85 7.36 13.24
C PHE A 233 -8.90 6.91 11.79
N GLY A 234 -9.18 5.65 11.49
CA GLY A 234 -9.03 5.07 10.15
C GLY A 234 -10.11 5.45 9.15
N GLY A 235 -9.91 4.94 7.94
CA GLY A 235 -10.90 4.92 6.86
C GLY A 235 -11.21 3.48 6.46
N TYR A 236 -12.43 3.20 5.99
CA TYR A 236 -12.82 1.85 5.59
C TYR A 236 -11.92 1.28 4.50
N GLU A 237 -11.55 2.09 3.49
CA GLU A 237 -10.66 1.70 2.40
C GLU A 237 -9.24 1.40 2.89
N MET A 238 -8.75 2.21 3.86
CA MET A 238 -7.42 2.04 4.44
C MET A 238 -7.34 0.74 5.24
N VAL A 239 -8.38 0.44 6.04
CA VAL A 239 -8.45 -0.78 6.85
C VAL A 239 -8.65 -2.01 5.97
N MET A 240 -9.42 -1.91 4.88
CA MET A 240 -9.51 -3.01 3.90
C MET A 240 -8.16 -3.27 3.23
N ALA A 241 -7.40 -2.23 2.90
CA ALA A 241 -6.05 -2.39 2.37
C ALA A 241 -5.12 -3.11 3.37
N ILE A 242 -5.20 -2.78 4.68
CA ILE A 242 -4.47 -3.53 5.73
C ILE A 242 -4.84 -5.02 5.66
N GLY A 243 -6.12 -5.35 5.65
CA GLY A 243 -6.58 -6.74 5.54
C GLY A 243 -6.10 -7.44 4.29
N GLY A 244 -6.08 -6.73 3.17
CA GLY A 244 -5.54 -7.20 1.89
C GLY A 244 -4.04 -7.47 1.95
N MET A 245 -3.25 -6.55 2.52
CA MET A 245 -1.80 -6.68 2.68
C MET A 245 -1.42 -7.85 3.60
N LEU A 246 -2.11 -7.99 4.74
CA LEU A 246 -1.88 -9.11 5.65
C LEU A 246 -2.17 -10.45 4.97
N ARG A 247 -3.27 -10.53 4.20
CA ARG A 247 -3.60 -11.76 3.46
C ARG A 247 -2.64 -12.04 2.32
N ALA A 248 -2.17 -11.02 1.61
CA ALA A 248 -1.16 -11.18 0.56
C ALA A 248 0.14 -11.78 1.13
N ALA A 249 0.60 -11.29 2.29
CA ALA A 249 1.77 -11.85 2.97
C ALA A 249 1.53 -13.32 3.41
N GLU A 250 0.37 -13.63 3.99
CA GLU A 250 -0.01 -15.00 4.38
C GLU A 250 -0.04 -15.97 3.17
N LEU A 251 -0.38 -15.45 1.97
CA LEU A 251 -0.36 -16.19 0.71
C LEU A 251 0.99 -16.13 -0.02
N ARG A 252 2.02 -15.53 0.60
CA ARG A 252 3.36 -15.34 0.02
C ARG A 252 3.36 -14.59 -1.32
N MET A 253 2.45 -13.62 -1.47
CA MET A 253 2.41 -12.70 -2.61
C MET A 253 3.39 -11.54 -2.39
N ILE A 254 3.88 -10.97 -3.49
CA ILE A 254 4.67 -9.75 -3.47
C ILE A 254 3.72 -8.56 -3.34
N ILE A 255 3.96 -7.69 -2.36
CA ILE A 255 3.17 -6.49 -2.11
C ILE A 255 3.94 -5.27 -2.62
N LEU A 256 3.43 -4.58 -3.63
CA LEU A 256 3.97 -3.31 -4.08
C LEU A 256 3.27 -2.17 -3.32
N VAL A 257 4.02 -1.50 -2.46
CA VAL A 257 3.50 -0.40 -1.63
C VAL A 257 3.56 0.91 -2.43
N ASP A 258 2.43 1.59 -2.50
CA ASP A 258 2.30 2.88 -3.19
C ASP A 258 2.82 4.05 -2.34
N GLY A 259 2.12 5.17 -2.35
CA GLY A 259 2.49 6.43 -1.73
C GLY A 259 2.23 6.51 -0.23
N PHE A 260 2.07 7.75 0.24
CA PHE A 260 1.97 8.09 1.67
C PHE A 260 0.87 7.31 2.40
N ILE A 261 -0.32 7.20 1.82
CA ILE A 261 -1.47 6.56 2.46
C ILE A 261 -1.23 5.06 2.60
N MET A 262 -0.83 4.37 1.51
CA MET A 262 -0.55 2.93 1.55
C MET A 262 0.68 2.59 2.40
N THR A 263 1.66 3.49 2.50
CA THR A 263 2.79 3.35 3.43
C THR A 263 2.30 3.39 4.89
N ASN A 264 1.33 4.24 5.22
CA ASN A 264 0.72 4.25 6.55
C ASN A 264 -0.19 3.03 6.79
N CYS A 265 -0.84 2.49 5.76
CA CYS A 265 -1.57 1.24 5.86
C CYS A 265 -0.64 0.05 6.18
N ILE A 266 0.49 -0.08 5.49
CA ILE A 266 1.43 -1.17 5.78
C ILE A 266 2.21 -0.94 7.09
N LEU A 267 2.42 0.30 7.50
CA LEU A 267 2.91 0.62 8.84
C LEU A 267 1.95 0.06 9.91
N ALA A 268 0.66 0.35 9.80
CA ALA A 268 -0.36 -0.18 10.71
C ALA A 268 -0.44 -1.72 10.65
N ALA A 269 -0.39 -2.31 9.46
CA ALA A 269 -0.30 -3.75 9.25
C ALA A 269 0.92 -4.35 9.99
N SER A 270 2.09 -3.70 9.88
CA SER A 270 3.33 -4.17 10.52
C SER A 270 3.33 -4.07 12.05
N LYS A 271 2.50 -3.18 12.62
CA LYS A 271 2.29 -3.12 14.06
C LYS A 271 1.41 -4.28 14.57
N LEU A 272 0.56 -4.82 13.69
CA LEU A 272 -0.24 -6.03 13.98
C LEU A 272 0.57 -7.31 13.72
N HIS A 273 1.28 -7.36 12.59
CA HIS A 273 2.06 -8.51 12.10
C HIS A 273 3.36 -8.00 11.43
N PRO A 274 4.47 -7.89 12.15
CA PRO A 274 5.73 -7.34 11.62
C PRO A 274 6.29 -8.12 10.42
N GLU A 275 5.94 -9.39 10.28
CA GLU A 275 6.34 -10.28 9.19
C GLU A 275 5.91 -9.75 7.81
N VAL A 276 4.81 -8.96 7.73
CA VAL A 276 4.28 -8.41 6.47
C VAL A 276 5.31 -7.61 5.68
N LEU A 277 6.24 -6.94 6.37
CA LEU A 277 7.28 -6.14 5.73
C LEU A 277 8.24 -6.97 4.88
N SER A 278 8.41 -8.25 5.18
CA SER A 278 9.26 -9.15 4.38
C SER A 278 8.71 -9.41 2.98
N TYR A 279 7.41 -9.17 2.78
CA TYR A 279 6.69 -9.34 1.51
C TYR A 279 6.52 -8.01 0.75
N ALA A 280 6.93 -6.89 1.35
CA ALA A 280 6.70 -5.55 0.83
C ALA A 280 7.88 -5.01 0.03
N ILE A 281 7.58 -4.41 -1.13
CA ILE A 281 8.49 -3.63 -1.96
C ILE A 281 7.91 -2.22 -2.05
N PHE A 282 8.63 -1.22 -1.56
CA PHE A 282 8.18 0.17 -1.55
C PHE A 282 8.44 0.80 -2.92
N GLY A 283 7.37 1.08 -3.66
CA GLY A 283 7.44 1.50 -5.06
C GLY A 283 8.09 2.87 -5.23
N HIS A 284 7.68 3.85 -4.44
CA HIS A 284 8.21 5.19 -4.58
C HIS A 284 8.18 5.99 -3.28
N GLN A 285 9.01 7.03 -3.21
CA GLN A 285 8.82 8.15 -2.30
C GLN A 285 7.95 9.19 -3.01
N GLY A 286 6.74 9.41 -2.51
CA GLY A 286 5.87 10.50 -2.98
C GLY A 286 6.27 11.86 -2.42
N ASP A 287 5.69 12.92 -2.99
CA ASP A 287 5.94 14.33 -2.61
C ASP A 287 5.04 14.80 -1.43
N GLU A 288 4.33 13.89 -0.77
CA GLU A 288 3.54 14.22 0.42
C GLU A 288 4.46 14.49 1.62
N THR A 289 4.13 15.56 2.36
CA THR A 289 4.80 15.89 3.63
C THR A 289 4.75 14.69 4.57
N GLY A 290 5.85 14.29 5.13
CA GLY A 290 5.90 13.14 6.03
C GLY A 290 6.18 11.80 5.34
N HIS A 291 5.97 11.63 4.03
CA HIS A 291 6.20 10.33 3.40
C HIS A 291 7.65 9.86 3.57
N LYS A 292 8.63 10.74 3.34
CA LYS A 292 10.03 10.41 3.60
C LYS A 292 10.27 10.02 5.06
N LEU A 293 9.65 10.73 6.00
CA LEU A 293 9.85 10.48 7.44
C LEU A 293 9.30 9.13 7.86
N VAL A 294 8.14 8.70 7.33
CA VAL A 294 7.59 7.37 7.66
C VAL A 294 8.41 6.25 7.03
N LEU A 295 8.92 6.42 5.81
CA LEU A 295 9.84 5.47 5.17
C LEU A 295 11.13 5.33 5.98
N ASP A 296 11.72 6.45 6.42
CA ASP A 296 12.91 6.47 7.27
C ASP A 296 12.65 5.78 8.64
N ALA A 297 11.50 6.07 9.28
CA ALA A 297 11.11 5.45 10.54
C ALA A 297 10.93 3.93 10.42
N MET A 298 10.40 3.46 9.29
CA MET A 298 10.27 2.03 8.98
C MET A 298 11.59 1.41 8.52
N LYS A 299 12.63 2.22 8.24
CA LYS A 299 13.93 1.78 7.71
C LYS A 299 13.82 1.05 6.37
N VAL A 300 12.92 1.53 5.51
CA VAL A 300 12.67 0.94 4.19
C VAL A 300 13.16 1.86 3.08
N ARG A 301 13.51 1.27 1.94
CA ARG A 301 14.04 1.99 0.79
C ARG A 301 13.02 1.97 -0.34
N PRO A 302 12.51 3.13 -0.80
CA PRO A 302 11.68 3.22 -1.99
C PRO A 302 12.53 3.05 -3.25
N LEU A 303 11.93 2.48 -4.32
CA LEU A 303 12.60 2.26 -5.61
C LEU A 303 12.72 3.55 -6.43
N LEU A 304 11.69 4.39 -6.41
CA LEU A 304 11.58 5.60 -7.23
C LEU A 304 11.38 6.86 -6.38
N ASN A 305 11.79 7.99 -6.94
CA ASN A 305 11.44 9.32 -6.46
C ASN A 305 11.14 10.20 -7.68
N LEU A 306 9.87 10.28 -8.05
CA LEU A 306 9.38 10.99 -9.24
C LEU A 306 8.54 12.23 -8.89
N GLY A 307 8.46 12.62 -7.61
CA GLY A 307 7.61 13.72 -7.16
C GLY A 307 6.10 13.43 -7.31
N LEU A 308 5.68 12.16 -7.34
CA LEU A 308 4.27 11.80 -7.46
C LEU A 308 3.53 12.04 -6.15
N ARG A 309 2.26 12.47 -6.25
CA ARG A 309 1.35 12.69 -5.11
C ARG A 309 -0.11 12.43 -5.49
N LEU A 310 -0.35 11.46 -6.37
CA LEU A 310 -1.69 11.16 -6.88
C LEU A 310 -2.42 10.10 -6.03
N GLY A 311 -1.72 9.06 -5.57
CA GLY A 311 -2.33 7.87 -4.98
C GLY A 311 -2.79 6.86 -6.04
N GLU A 312 -3.90 6.19 -5.83
CA GLU A 312 -4.54 5.22 -6.74
C GLU A 312 -3.71 3.93 -6.97
N GLY A 313 -2.53 3.77 -6.35
CA GLY A 313 -1.56 2.72 -6.64
C GLY A 313 -0.55 3.09 -7.74
N THR A 314 -0.56 4.34 -8.20
CA THR A 314 0.19 4.77 -9.39
C THR A 314 1.71 4.67 -9.23
N GLY A 315 2.25 5.04 -8.07
CA GLY A 315 3.69 4.96 -7.83
C GLY A 315 4.20 3.53 -7.72
N ALA A 316 3.40 2.63 -7.14
CA ALA A 316 3.69 1.21 -7.09
C ALA A 316 3.75 0.60 -8.50
N ILE A 317 2.78 0.93 -9.36
CA ILE A 317 2.76 0.44 -10.75
C ILE A 317 3.91 1.03 -11.57
N CYS A 318 4.28 2.31 -11.36
CA CYS A 318 5.46 2.91 -12.00
C CYS A 318 6.76 2.19 -11.63
N ALA A 319 6.87 1.63 -10.42
CA ALA A 319 8.05 0.89 -9.97
C ALA A 319 8.10 -0.57 -10.48
N TYR A 320 6.98 -1.11 -10.94
CA TYR A 320 6.87 -2.51 -11.37
C TYR A 320 7.90 -2.94 -12.43
N PRO A 321 8.26 -2.15 -13.45
CA PRO A 321 9.31 -2.52 -14.41
C PRO A 321 10.66 -2.83 -13.77
N ILE A 322 11.00 -2.19 -12.64
CA ILE A 322 12.24 -2.48 -11.88
C ILE A 322 12.15 -3.87 -11.25
N VAL A 323 10.98 -4.22 -10.71
CA VAL A 323 10.72 -5.55 -10.14
C VAL A 323 10.76 -6.62 -11.22
N VAL A 324 10.19 -6.36 -12.40
CA VAL A 324 10.29 -7.25 -13.58
C VAL A 324 11.76 -7.46 -13.98
N SER A 325 12.53 -6.36 -14.04
CA SER A 325 13.96 -6.44 -14.39
C SER A 325 14.76 -7.31 -13.41
N SER A 326 14.44 -7.28 -12.10
CA SER A 326 15.11 -8.12 -11.11
C SER A 326 14.83 -9.62 -11.30
N VAL A 327 13.59 -9.97 -11.66
CA VAL A 327 13.19 -11.35 -11.96
C VAL A 327 13.80 -11.83 -13.28
N ASN A 328 13.79 -11.00 -14.33
CA ASN A 328 14.40 -11.34 -15.61
C ASN A 328 15.92 -11.49 -15.47
N MET A 329 16.59 -10.64 -14.68
CA MET A 329 17.99 -10.80 -14.33
C MET A 329 18.28 -12.21 -13.80
N MET A 330 17.46 -12.71 -12.87
CA MET A 330 17.62 -14.05 -12.27
C MET A 330 17.40 -15.18 -13.28
N ASN A 331 16.49 -15.00 -14.24
CA ASN A 331 16.03 -16.08 -15.11
C ASN A 331 16.68 -16.09 -16.49
N GLU A 332 17.18 -14.93 -16.97
CA GLU A 332 17.62 -14.75 -18.36
C GLU A 332 19.13 -14.48 -18.51
N MET A 333 19.78 -13.94 -17.45
CA MET A 333 21.23 -13.75 -17.52
C MET A 333 21.97 -15.08 -17.46
N ASP A 334 22.99 -15.21 -18.31
CA ASP A 334 23.90 -16.35 -18.29
C ASP A 334 24.70 -16.43 -16.97
N ASN A 335 25.08 -17.66 -16.63
CA ASN A 335 25.98 -17.93 -15.52
C ASN A 335 27.42 -18.10 -16.03
N PHE A 336 28.42 -17.65 -15.30
CA PHE A 336 29.83 -17.83 -15.64
C PHE A 336 30.21 -19.31 -15.93
N ALA A 337 29.55 -20.26 -15.27
CA ALA A 337 29.77 -21.67 -15.50
C ALA A 337 29.36 -22.16 -16.91
N HIS A 338 28.51 -21.41 -17.60
CA HIS A 338 27.97 -21.79 -18.91
C HIS A 338 28.47 -20.88 -20.06
N THR A 339 29.44 -20.01 -19.79
CA THR A 339 30.00 -19.09 -20.78
C THR A 339 31.52 -19.20 -20.84
N SER A 340 32.10 -18.64 -21.92
CA SER A 340 33.56 -18.49 -22.06
C SER A 340 34.11 -17.22 -21.38
N ILE A 341 33.26 -16.47 -20.70
CA ILE A 341 33.67 -15.22 -20.01
C ILE A 341 34.46 -15.60 -18.77
N THR A 342 35.69 -15.06 -18.66
CA THR A 342 36.54 -15.30 -17.49
C THR A 342 35.98 -14.59 -16.27
N LYS A 343 35.70 -15.35 -15.22
CA LYS A 343 35.38 -14.78 -13.90
C LYS A 343 36.67 -14.31 -13.24
N TYR A 344 36.75 -13.03 -12.86
CA TYR A 344 37.97 -12.38 -12.36
C TYR A 344 37.87 -11.85 -10.92
N PHE A 345 36.84 -12.26 -10.18
CA PHE A 345 36.56 -11.84 -8.77
C PHE A 345 36.10 -13.04 -7.93
#